data_10e1321d86de3bbe8c9671a96df38d46
#
_entry.id   10e1321d86de3bbe8c9671a96df38d46
#
_cell.length_a   1.000
_cell.length_b   1.000
_cell.length_c   1.000
_cell.angle_alpha   90.00
_cell.angle_beta   90.00
_cell.angle_gamma   90.00
#
_symmetry.space_group_name_H-M   'P 1'
#
loop_
_entity.id
_entity.type
_entity.pdbx_description
1 polymer ?
#
loop_
_entity_poly.entity_id
_entity_poly.type
_entity_poly.pdbx_seq_one_letter_code
_entity_poly.pdbx_strand_id
1 'polypeptide(L)'
;MRTLRTIAAVVLMLGFVVGSTYGQWGSPKMKVTVPFQFSIGRTTLSAGQYLITSLNDRVLVQEVGGRNSALTFTGRLDGKVSEQNSRAIFDCYFGECFLSQVWFSGQEAGHTLPQSKRQIQLAKTSTGQQFALLGTTKPQS
;
A
#
# COMPACT_ATOMS: atom_id res chain seq x y z
N MET A 1 -51.95 -27.05 27.58
CA MET A 1 -50.94 -26.43 28.43
C MET A 1 -49.52 -26.88 28.16
N ARG A 2 -49.33 -27.99 27.49
CA ARG A 2 -47.96 -28.45 27.19
C ARG A 2 -47.42 -27.93 25.87
N THR A 3 -48.24 -27.32 25.06
CA THR A 3 -47.86 -26.80 23.75
C THR A 3 -47.27 -25.41 23.80
N LEU A 4 -47.40 -24.72 24.91
CA LEU A 4 -46.81 -23.36 25.09
C LEU A 4 -45.33 -23.36 25.41
N ARG A 5 -44.79 -24.52 25.79
CA ARG A 5 -43.38 -24.65 26.15
C ARG A 5 -42.46 -24.90 24.94
N THR A 6 -43.05 -25.35 23.86
CA THR A 6 -42.29 -25.67 22.65
C THR A 6 -42.15 -24.49 21.71
N ILE A 7 -42.94 -23.45 21.87
CA ILE A 7 -42.90 -22.29 20.98
C ILE A 7 -41.78 -21.32 21.41
N ALA A 8 -41.44 -21.36 22.68
CA ALA A 8 -40.37 -20.46 23.19
C ALA A 8 -38.96 -20.85 22.76
N ALA A 9 -38.78 -22.09 22.33
CA ALA A 9 -37.46 -22.57 21.93
C ALA A 9 -37.13 -22.29 20.47
N VAL A 10 -38.13 -21.98 19.65
CA VAL A 10 -37.90 -21.76 18.21
C VAL A 10 -37.54 -20.32 17.89
N VAL A 11 -37.90 -19.41 18.77
CA VAL A 11 -37.64 -17.98 18.53
C VAL A 11 -36.17 -17.56 18.81
N LEU A 12 -35.45 -18.43 19.51
CA LEU A 12 -34.06 -18.11 19.88
C LEU A 12 -33.01 -18.48 18.84
N MET A 13 -33.41 -19.11 17.74
CA MET A 13 -32.45 -19.56 16.71
C MET A 13 -32.33 -18.62 15.49
N LEU A 14 -33.11 -17.55 15.49
CA LEU A 14 -33.12 -16.63 14.33
C LEU A 14 -32.26 -15.40 14.50
N GLY A 15 -31.42 -15.36 15.52
CA GLY A 15 -30.69 -14.18 15.87
C GLY A 15 -29.23 -14.08 15.43
N PHE A 16 -28.73 -15.02 14.65
CA PHE A 16 -27.28 -15.04 14.39
C PHE A 16 -26.90 -15.17 12.93
N VAL A 17 -27.48 -14.36 12.08
CA VAL A 17 -26.85 -14.12 10.81
C VAL A 17 -26.50 -12.63 10.72
N VAL A 18 -25.64 -12.21 11.61
CA VAL A 18 -24.91 -11.00 11.34
C VAL A 18 -23.67 -11.43 10.57
N GLY A 19 -23.86 -11.66 9.29
CA GLY A 19 -22.72 -11.78 8.41
C GLY A 19 -21.94 -10.48 8.47
N SER A 20 -20.82 -10.51 9.14
CA SER A 20 -19.91 -9.41 9.13
C SER A 20 -19.25 -9.32 7.76
N THR A 21 -19.88 -8.54 6.87
CA THR A 21 -19.34 -8.25 5.57
C THR A 21 -18.41 -7.04 5.60
N TYR A 22 -17.88 -6.69 6.76
CA TYR A 22 -17.08 -5.49 6.93
C TYR A 22 -15.62 -5.60 6.50
N GLY A 23 -15.17 -6.77 6.06
CA GLY A 23 -13.77 -6.98 5.71
C GLY A 23 -13.41 -6.73 4.26
N GLN A 24 -14.36 -6.32 3.41
CA GLN A 24 -14.12 -6.30 1.97
C GLN A 24 -13.68 -4.94 1.41
N TRP A 25 -13.76 -3.91 2.21
CA TRP A 25 -13.32 -2.56 1.81
C TRP A 25 -11.94 -2.27 2.39
N GLY A 26 -10.98 -3.13 2.05
CA GLY A 26 -9.61 -2.90 2.46
C GLY A 26 -8.96 -1.80 1.66
N SER A 27 -7.97 -1.15 2.25
CA SER A 27 -7.13 -0.21 1.54
C SER A 27 -6.38 -0.92 0.41
N PRO A 28 -6.15 -0.26 -0.73
CA PRO A 28 -5.34 -0.84 -1.80
C PRO A 28 -3.96 -1.23 -1.28
N LYS A 29 -3.50 -2.42 -1.68
CA LYS A 29 -2.22 -2.97 -1.26
C LYS A 29 -1.50 -3.58 -2.46
N MET A 30 -0.18 -3.50 -2.43
CA MET A 30 0.63 -4.23 -3.40
C MET A 30 1.87 -4.79 -2.71
N LYS A 31 2.35 -5.89 -3.26
CA LYS A 31 3.61 -6.50 -2.84
C LYS A 31 4.64 -6.23 -3.93
N VAL A 32 5.79 -5.73 -3.55
CA VAL A 32 6.87 -5.41 -4.50
C VAL A 32 8.19 -5.93 -3.96
N THR A 33 9.01 -6.45 -4.86
CA THR A 33 10.38 -6.85 -4.55
C THR A 33 11.33 -5.75 -4.99
N VAL A 34 12.04 -5.16 -4.05
CA VAL A 34 12.99 -4.09 -4.30
C VAL A 34 14.41 -4.65 -4.21
N PRO A 35 15.15 -4.70 -5.32
CA PRO A 35 16.46 -5.33 -5.34
C PRO A 35 17.61 -4.43 -4.87
N PHE A 36 17.30 -3.27 -4.31
CA PHE A 36 18.30 -2.32 -3.84
C PHE A 36 17.83 -1.64 -2.55
N GLN A 37 18.78 -1.07 -1.82
CA GLN A 37 18.48 -0.24 -0.67
C GLN A 37 17.83 1.07 -1.13
N PHE A 38 16.81 1.52 -0.40
CA PHE A 38 16.11 2.75 -0.76
C PHE A 38 15.68 3.51 0.49
N SER A 39 15.33 4.77 0.29
CA SER A 39 14.88 5.63 1.38
C SER A 39 13.47 6.14 1.16
N ILE A 40 12.74 6.30 2.25
CA ILE A 40 11.45 6.97 2.32
C ILE A 40 11.60 8.05 3.39
N GLY A 41 11.64 9.32 2.97
CA GLY A 41 11.94 10.41 3.87
C GLY A 41 13.32 10.21 4.50
N ARG A 42 13.36 10.10 5.83
CA ARG A 42 14.59 9.85 6.57
C ARG A 42 14.87 8.38 6.86
N THR A 43 13.93 7.51 6.51
CA THR A 43 14.02 6.09 6.80
C THR A 43 14.67 5.37 5.63
N THR A 44 15.74 4.65 5.90
CA THR A 44 16.41 3.81 4.91
C THR A 44 16.01 2.36 5.12
N LEU A 45 15.59 1.72 4.04
CA LEU A 45 15.14 0.33 4.03
C LEU A 45 16.07 -0.50 3.15
N SER A 46 16.37 -1.71 3.58
CA SER A 46 17.21 -2.63 2.83
C SER A 46 16.48 -3.22 1.63
N ALA A 47 17.24 -3.77 0.68
CA ALA A 47 16.67 -4.56 -0.40
C ALA A 47 15.83 -5.70 0.18
N GLY A 48 14.67 -5.96 -0.40
CA GLY A 48 13.78 -7.00 0.09
C GLY A 48 12.39 -6.89 -0.48
N GLN A 49 11.49 -7.66 0.07
CA GLN A 49 10.09 -7.69 -0.33
C GLN A 49 9.26 -6.82 0.62
N TYR A 50 8.42 -5.97 0.05
CA TYR A 50 7.64 -5.00 0.81
C TYR A 50 6.17 -5.05 0.44
N LEU A 51 5.33 -4.83 1.44
CA LEU A 51 3.90 -4.61 1.26
C LEU A 51 3.65 -3.11 1.38
N ILE A 52 3.10 -2.52 0.33
CA ILE A 52 2.76 -1.09 0.29
C ILE A 52 1.25 -0.96 0.37
N THR A 53 0.78 -0.21 1.35
CA THR A 53 -0.65 0.00 1.62
C THR A 53 -0.99 1.47 1.46
N SER A 54 -2.06 1.75 0.72
CA SER A 54 -2.60 3.10 0.60
C SER A 54 -3.55 3.40 1.76
N LEU A 55 -3.32 4.53 2.43
CA LEU A 55 -4.14 4.99 3.56
C LEU A 55 -4.66 6.41 3.29
N ASN A 56 -5.29 6.63 2.15
CA ASN A 56 -5.76 7.93 1.66
C ASN A 56 -4.62 8.91 1.38
N ASP A 57 -4.27 9.74 2.36
CA ASP A 57 -3.21 10.75 2.25
C ASP A 57 -1.84 10.24 2.69
N ARG A 58 -1.72 8.93 2.95
CA ARG A 58 -0.50 8.31 3.44
C ARG A 58 -0.26 6.98 2.76
N VAL A 59 0.98 6.58 2.80
CA VAL A 59 1.40 5.27 2.32
C VAL A 59 2.21 4.60 3.41
N LEU A 60 1.86 3.36 3.71
CA LEU A 60 2.58 2.51 4.65
C LEU A 60 3.38 1.47 3.88
N VAL A 61 4.68 1.42 4.12
CA VAL A 61 5.58 0.44 3.50
C VAL A 61 6.10 -0.47 4.60
N GLN A 62 5.82 -1.77 4.49
CA GLN A 62 6.18 -2.76 5.50
C GLN A 62 7.00 -3.87 4.87
N GLU A 63 8.10 -4.23 5.51
CA GLU A 63 8.93 -5.36 5.09
C GLU A 63 8.18 -6.66 5.33
N VAL A 64 8.09 -7.51 4.30
CA VAL A 64 7.46 -8.82 4.40
C VAL A 64 8.39 -9.75 5.16
N GLY A 65 7.90 -10.29 6.27
CA GLY A 65 8.69 -11.17 7.13
C GLY A 65 9.70 -10.46 8.01
N GLY A 66 9.74 -9.12 7.97
CA GLY A 66 10.64 -8.31 8.78
C GLY A 66 9.88 -7.35 9.68
N ARG A 67 10.63 -6.50 10.37
CA ARG A 67 10.08 -5.51 11.30
C ARG A 67 10.18 -4.09 10.81
N ASN A 68 10.87 -3.87 9.70
CA ASN A 68 11.10 -2.53 9.19
C ASN A 68 9.86 -2.02 8.48
N SER A 69 9.51 -0.79 8.76
CA SER A 69 8.39 -0.13 8.12
C SER A 69 8.63 1.37 8.04
N ALA A 70 7.92 2.02 7.12
CA ALA A 70 7.92 3.47 7.00
C ALA A 70 6.51 3.93 6.66
N LEU A 71 6.10 5.02 7.28
CA LEU A 71 4.82 5.66 7.02
C LEU A 71 5.11 7.10 6.59
N THR A 72 4.55 7.51 5.47
CA THR A 72 4.75 8.87 4.97
C THR A 72 3.46 9.46 4.44
N PHE A 73 3.30 10.75 4.61
CA PHE A 73 2.24 11.49 3.93
C PHE A 73 2.54 11.58 2.45
N THR A 74 1.51 11.59 1.64
CA THR A 74 1.64 11.64 0.19
C THR A 74 0.72 12.69 -0.39
N GLY A 75 1.10 13.25 -1.53
CA GLY A 75 0.23 14.04 -2.37
C GLY A 75 -0.51 13.18 -3.38
N ARG A 76 -1.57 13.70 -3.92
CA ARG A 76 -2.32 13.05 -4.98
C ARG A 76 -1.66 13.35 -6.32
N LEU A 77 -1.53 12.32 -7.14
CA LEU A 77 -0.99 12.44 -8.48
C LEU A 77 -2.02 11.86 -9.46
N ASP A 78 -2.58 12.70 -10.31
CA ASP A 78 -3.56 12.26 -11.28
C ASP A 78 -2.88 11.52 -12.43
N GLY A 79 -3.49 10.44 -12.88
CA GLY A 79 -2.97 9.62 -13.95
C GLY A 79 -4.08 9.01 -14.80
N LYS A 80 -3.68 8.32 -15.84
CA LYS A 80 -4.62 7.64 -16.73
C LYS A 80 -5.09 6.34 -16.11
N VAL A 81 -6.39 6.10 -16.14
CA VAL A 81 -7.03 4.89 -15.63
C VAL A 81 -6.57 3.60 -16.32
N SER A 82 -5.92 3.73 -17.47
CA SER A 82 -5.48 2.58 -18.26
C SER A 82 -4.33 1.78 -17.65
N GLU A 83 -3.77 2.24 -16.56
CA GLU A 83 -2.68 1.54 -15.89
C GLU A 83 -3.24 0.38 -15.07
N GLN A 84 -3.08 -0.82 -15.60
CA GLN A 84 -3.62 -2.02 -14.97
C GLN A 84 -2.73 -2.61 -13.90
N ASN A 85 -1.46 -2.27 -13.90
CA ASN A 85 -0.49 -2.85 -12.99
C ASN A 85 -0.11 -1.87 -11.89
N SER A 86 -0.07 -2.37 -10.65
CA SER A 86 0.49 -1.62 -9.55
C SER A 86 1.99 -1.45 -9.76
N ARG A 87 2.52 -0.30 -9.40
CA ARG A 87 3.96 -0.04 -9.55
C ARG A 87 4.46 0.93 -8.49
N ALA A 88 5.70 0.75 -8.13
CA ALA A 88 6.45 1.67 -7.30
C ALA A 88 7.54 2.31 -8.15
N ILE A 89 7.64 3.63 -8.11
CA ILE A 89 8.62 4.39 -8.89
C ILE A 89 9.66 4.98 -7.96
N PHE A 90 10.92 4.73 -8.28
CA PHE A 90 12.07 5.17 -7.52
C PHE A 90 12.89 6.15 -8.33
N ASP A 91 13.34 7.22 -7.70
CA ASP A 91 14.32 8.13 -8.26
C ASP A 91 15.66 7.84 -7.60
N CYS A 92 16.67 7.56 -8.42
CA CYS A 92 18.00 7.20 -7.95
C CYS A 92 19.06 8.21 -8.44
N TYR A 93 19.93 8.62 -7.52
CA TYR A 93 21.00 9.58 -7.76
C TYR A 93 22.28 9.00 -7.18
N PHE A 94 23.32 8.79 -7.97
CA PHE A 94 24.60 8.25 -7.50
C PHE A 94 24.44 6.95 -6.68
N GLY A 95 23.52 6.09 -7.07
CA GLY A 95 23.26 4.85 -6.34
C GLY A 95 22.37 4.97 -5.12
N GLU A 96 21.96 6.17 -4.73
CA GLU A 96 20.98 6.38 -3.66
C GLU A 96 19.58 6.48 -4.26
N CYS A 97 18.71 5.55 -3.87
CA CYS A 97 17.36 5.46 -4.41
C CYS A 97 16.32 5.91 -3.39
N PHE A 98 15.31 6.59 -3.87
CA PHE A 98 14.21 7.12 -3.06
C PHE A 98 12.88 6.70 -3.68
N LEU A 99 11.98 6.20 -2.86
CA LEU A 99 10.62 5.93 -3.33
C LEU A 99 9.95 7.27 -3.63
N SER A 100 9.48 7.43 -4.86
CA SER A 100 8.98 8.69 -5.38
C SER A 100 7.48 8.66 -5.62
N GLN A 101 6.97 7.60 -6.22
CA GLN A 101 5.56 7.46 -6.57
C GLN A 101 5.10 6.03 -6.34
N VAL A 102 3.83 5.90 -5.98
CA VAL A 102 3.18 4.61 -5.82
C VAL A 102 1.84 4.65 -6.56
N TRP A 103 1.64 3.68 -7.44
CA TRP A 103 0.42 3.54 -8.23
C TRP A 103 -0.21 2.18 -7.97
N PHE A 104 -1.48 2.18 -7.61
CA PHE A 104 -2.22 0.95 -7.35
C PHE A 104 -3.15 0.65 -8.53
N SER A 105 -3.19 -0.62 -8.92
CA SER A 105 -4.06 -1.10 -9.99
C SER A 105 -5.52 -0.72 -9.70
N GLY A 106 -6.20 -0.19 -10.72
CA GLY A 106 -7.61 0.18 -10.60
C GLY A 106 -7.88 1.52 -9.92
N GLN A 107 -6.86 2.24 -9.50
CA GLN A 107 -7.00 3.56 -8.89
C GLN A 107 -6.76 4.66 -9.94
N GLU A 108 -7.58 5.72 -9.90
CA GLU A 108 -7.46 6.85 -10.82
C GLU A 108 -6.31 7.78 -10.49
N ALA A 109 -5.84 7.72 -9.26
CA ALA A 109 -4.78 8.59 -8.77
C ALA A 109 -3.69 7.77 -8.12
N GLY A 110 -2.45 8.23 -8.29
CA GLY A 110 -1.30 7.71 -7.57
C GLY A 110 -0.95 8.56 -6.38
N HIS A 111 0.07 8.12 -5.67
CA HIS A 111 0.65 8.83 -4.54
C HIS A 111 2.02 9.35 -4.93
N THR A 112 2.27 10.62 -4.66
CA THR A 112 3.61 11.19 -4.78
C THR A 112 4.17 11.42 -3.38
N LEU A 113 5.39 10.98 -3.15
CA LEU A 113 6.05 11.12 -1.86
C LEU A 113 6.85 12.43 -1.82
N PRO A 114 6.90 13.12 -0.67
CA PRO A 114 7.69 14.33 -0.55
C PRO A 114 9.19 13.99 -0.67
N GLN A 115 9.93 14.88 -1.31
CA GLN A 115 11.37 14.72 -1.43
C GLN A 115 12.03 15.07 -0.09
N SER A 116 12.97 14.22 0.34
CA SER A 116 13.81 14.53 1.49
C SER A 116 14.84 15.59 1.14
N LYS A 117 15.43 16.22 2.15
CA LYS A 117 16.50 17.19 1.93
C LYS A 117 17.68 16.57 1.17
N ARG A 118 18.00 15.32 1.49
CA ARG A 118 19.06 14.58 0.81
C ARG A 118 18.76 14.41 -0.68
N GLN A 119 17.54 14.01 -0.99
CA GLN A 119 17.12 13.85 -2.39
C GLN A 119 17.21 15.16 -3.17
N ILE A 120 16.74 16.25 -2.57
CA ILE A 120 16.79 17.58 -3.19
C ILE A 120 18.24 17.98 -3.48
N GLN A 121 19.16 17.75 -2.54
CA GLN A 121 20.57 18.06 -2.73
C GLN A 121 21.19 17.24 -3.87
N LEU A 122 20.90 15.95 -3.92
CA LEU A 122 21.41 15.08 -4.97
C LEU A 122 20.87 15.46 -6.35
N ALA A 123 19.59 15.84 -6.41
CA ALA A 123 18.97 16.26 -7.67
C ALA A 123 19.58 17.53 -8.25
N LYS A 124 20.17 18.39 -7.42
CA LYS A 124 20.86 19.61 -7.88
C LYS A 124 22.19 19.32 -8.57
N THR A 125 22.83 18.22 -8.21
CA THR A 125 24.18 17.89 -8.66
C THR A 125 24.24 16.74 -9.65
N SER A 126 23.12 16.07 -9.90
CA SER A 126 23.07 14.87 -10.74
C SER A 126 21.74 14.78 -11.45
N THR A 127 21.77 14.22 -12.64
CA THR A 127 20.56 13.77 -13.32
C THR A 127 20.17 12.43 -12.72
N GLY A 128 18.97 12.35 -12.17
CA GLY A 128 18.46 11.11 -11.60
C GLY A 128 18.07 10.10 -12.65
N GLN A 129 18.09 8.84 -12.25
CA GLN A 129 17.49 7.73 -13.01
C GLN A 129 16.22 7.29 -12.33
N GLN A 130 15.20 7.04 -13.14
CA GLN A 130 13.91 6.58 -12.63
C GLN A 130 13.74 5.10 -12.91
N PHE A 131 13.37 4.34 -11.88
CA PHE A 131 13.10 2.92 -11.97
C PHE A 131 11.65 2.65 -11.56
N ALA A 132 10.94 1.89 -12.39
CA ALA A 132 9.60 1.43 -12.07
C ALA A 132 9.64 -0.06 -11.77
N LEU A 133 9.20 -0.45 -10.58
CA LEU A 133 9.08 -1.84 -10.18
C LEU A 133 7.61 -2.23 -10.13
N LEU A 134 7.26 -3.31 -10.80
CA LEU A 134 5.89 -3.81 -10.80
C LEU A 134 5.57 -4.49 -9.48
N GLY A 135 4.42 -4.12 -8.93
CA GLY A 135 3.88 -4.77 -7.76
C GLY A 135 2.79 -5.76 -8.13
N THR A 136 2.54 -6.70 -7.25
CA THR A 136 1.44 -7.64 -7.39
C THR A 136 0.35 -7.32 -6.38
N THR A 137 -0.85 -7.10 -6.89
CA THR A 137 -2.03 -7.04 -6.05
C THR A 137 -2.67 -8.41 -6.10
N LYS A 138 -2.72 -9.09 -4.95
CA LYS A 138 -3.48 -10.33 -4.89
C LYS A 138 -4.95 -9.99 -4.99
N PRO A 139 -5.69 -10.61 -5.93
CA PRO A 139 -7.13 -10.55 -5.85
C PRO A 139 -7.54 -11.12 -4.50
N GLN A 140 -8.39 -10.39 -3.80
CA GLN A 140 -8.91 -10.89 -2.55
C GLN A 140 -9.82 -12.09 -2.84
N SER A 141 -9.30 -13.21 -2.53
CA SER A 141 -10.11 -14.42 -2.55
C SER A 141 -10.84 -14.57 -1.23
#